data_612c03ff2cb9d3a30a720747df7dd688
#
_entry.id   612c03ff2cb9d3a30a720747df7dd688
#
_cell.length_a   1.000
_cell.length_b   1.000
_cell.length_c   1.000
_cell.angle_alpha   90.00
_cell.angle_beta   90.00
_cell.angle_gamma   90.00
#
_symmetry.space_group_name_H-M   'P 1'
#
loop_
_entity.id
_entity.type
_entity.pdbx_description
1 polymer ?
#
loop_
_entity_poly.entity_id
_entity_poly.type
_entity_poly.pdbx_seq_one_letter_code
_entity_poly.pdbx_strand_id
1 'polypeptide(L)'
;MTEHQKRLPLGDILKQVDAEIDNTVTATEASDYAKKLHKPPPVTGLLKERGLTHGDFTDHAEITQGIKYVMAGARNWDRLTAVQRETLEMVAHKVGRILAGDPNFKDHWDDIEGYVRLTVERL
;
A
#
# COMPACT_ATOMS: atom_id res chain seq x y z
N MET A 1 18.73 7.31 22.15
CA MET A 1 17.51 7.79 21.48
C MET A 1 17.75 7.80 20.00
N THR A 2 17.11 6.89 19.31
CA THR A 2 17.14 6.92 17.86
C THR A 2 16.51 8.22 17.41
N GLU A 3 17.25 9.00 16.64
CA GLU A 3 16.69 10.15 15.96
C GLU A 3 15.46 9.65 15.21
N HIS A 4 14.28 10.12 15.63
CA HIS A 4 13.11 10.01 14.79
C HIS A 4 13.50 10.62 13.46
N GLN A 5 13.64 9.81 12.42
CA GLN A 5 13.78 10.35 11.09
C GLN A 5 12.71 11.43 10.94
N LYS A 6 13.14 12.67 10.75
CA LYS A 6 12.23 13.78 10.51
C LYS A 6 11.43 13.43 9.28
N ARG A 7 10.22 12.93 9.49
CA ARG A 7 9.31 12.65 8.40
C ARG A 7 8.88 13.98 7.80
N LEU A 8 8.98 14.10 6.49
CA LEU A 8 8.50 15.26 5.78
C LEU A 8 6.99 15.40 5.99
N PRO A 9 6.47 16.63 6.13
CA PRO A 9 5.03 16.87 6.11
C PRO A 9 4.40 16.28 4.84
N LEU A 10 3.17 15.78 4.96
CA LEU A 10 2.46 15.15 3.85
C LEU A 10 2.43 16.02 2.58
N GLY A 11 2.22 17.35 2.75
CA GLY A 11 2.21 18.28 1.63
C GLY A 11 3.55 18.37 0.90
N ASP A 12 4.66 18.26 1.63
CA ASP A 12 6.01 18.28 1.03
C ASP A 12 6.31 16.98 0.30
N ILE A 13 5.84 15.84 0.82
CA ILE A 13 5.96 14.55 0.15
C ILE A 13 5.20 14.57 -1.17
N LEU A 14 3.97 15.07 -1.18
CA LEU A 14 3.16 15.15 -2.40
C LEU A 14 3.78 16.08 -3.43
N LYS A 15 4.32 17.22 -3.03
CA LYS A 15 5.04 18.13 -3.93
C LYS A 15 6.30 17.50 -4.52
N GLN A 16 7.04 16.75 -3.72
CA GLN A 16 8.24 16.05 -4.18
C GLN A 16 7.89 14.96 -5.19
N VAL A 17 6.83 14.20 -4.95
CA VAL A 17 6.32 13.18 -5.89
C VAL A 17 5.90 13.84 -7.21
N ASP A 18 5.13 14.93 -7.16
CA ASP A 18 4.70 15.66 -8.35
C ASP A 18 5.90 16.22 -9.14
N ALA A 19 6.88 16.77 -8.45
CA ALA A 19 8.09 17.29 -9.08
C ALA A 19 8.92 16.18 -9.75
N GLU A 20 9.04 15.03 -9.14
CA GLU A 20 9.73 13.87 -9.70
C GLU A 20 8.99 13.32 -10.94
N ILE A 21 7.66 13.22 -10.87
CA ILE A 21 6.83 12.78 -12.00
C ILE A 21 7.00 13.74 -13.19
N ASP A 22 6.91 15.05 -12.95
CA ASP A 22 6.99 16.06 -14.01
C ASP A 22 8.37 16.13 -14.66
N ASN A 23 9.45 15.81 -13.94
CA ASN A 23 10.82 15.99 -14.42
C ASN A 23 11.47 14.71 -14.95
N THR A 24 10.98 13.51 -14.62
CA THR A 24 11.70 12.25 -14.85
C THR A 24 10.92 11.19 -15.62
N VAL A 25 9.59 11.30 -15.71
CA VAL A 25 8.78 10.22 -16.29
C VAL A 25 7.93 10.74 -17.43
N THR A 26 8.19 10.21 -18.64
CA THR A 26 7.29 10.41 -19.81
C THR A 26 6.07 9.51 -19.68
N ALA A 27 4.96 9.85 -20.37
CA ALA A 27 3.77 9.01 -20.42
C ALA A 27 4.07 7.58 -20.93
N THR A 28 5.03 7.44 -21.85
CA THR A 28 5.48 6.14 -22.38
C THR A 28 6.21 5.34 -21.30
N GLU A 29 7.11 5.97 -20.57
CA GLU A 29 7.85 5.33 -19.48
C GLU A 29 6.92 4.89 -18.34
N ALA A 30 5.94 5.72 -17.97
CA ALA A 30 4.93 5.37 -16.98
C ALA A 30 4.08 4.18 -17.45
N SER A 31 3.70 4.13 -18.72
CA SER A 31 2.97 3.01 -19.31
C SER A 31 3.79 1.73 -19.32
N ASP A 32 5.09 1.83 -19.68
CA ASP A 32 6.00 0.68 -19.68
C ASP A 32 6.27 0.17 -18.28
N TYR A 33 6.42 1.06 -17.31
CA TYR A 33 6.52 0.71 -15.90
C TYR A 33 5.26 -0.02 -15.40
N ALA A 34 4.09 0.51 -15.70
CA ALA A 34 2.82 -0.13 -15.35
C ALA A 34 2.69 -1.52 -15.99
N LYS A 35 3.05 -1.68 -17.27
CA LYS A 35 3.07 -2.99 -17.94
C LYS A 35 4.05 -3.97 -17.29
N LYS A 36 5.22 -3.48 -16.88
CA LYS A 36 6.23 -4.28 -16.19
C LYS A 36 5.73 -4.74 -14.81
N LEU A 37 5.05 -3.88 -14.08
CA LEU A 37 4.45 -4.21 -12.78
C LEU A 37 3.34 -5.27 -12.91
N HIS A 38 2.58 -5.25 -14.01
CA HIS A 38 1.49 -6.21 -14.24
C HIS A 38 1.93 -7.50 -14.92
N LYS A 39 3.22 -7.67 -15.20
CA LYS A 39 3.72 -8.91 -15.79
C LYS A 39 3.67 -10.02 -14.73
N PRO A 40 2.94 -11.12 -14.97
CA PRO A 40 2.87 -12.21 -13.99
C PRO A 40 4.24 -12.87 -13.83
N PRO A 41 4.69 -13.14 -12.59
CA PRO A 41 5.93 -13.85 -12.35
C PRO A 41 5.82 -15.33 -12.77
N PRO A 42 6.93 -15.99 -13.11
CA PRO A 42 6.95 -17.43 -13.33
C PRO A 42 6.80 -18.15 -11.99
N VAL A 43 5.65 -18.77 -11.76
CA VAL A 43 5.30 -19.37 -10.47
C VAL A 43 4.75 -20.78 -10.63
N THR A 44 4.94 -21.61 -9.61
CA THR A 44 4.31 -22.92 -9.48
C THR A 44 2.82 -22.79 -9.11
N GLY A 45 2.04 -23.87 -9.23
CA GLY A 45 0.58 -23.86 -9.17
C GLY A 45 -0.02 -23.03 -8.02
N LEU A 46 0.38 -23.26 -6.76
CA LEU A 46 -0.16 -22.54 -5.59
C LEU A 46 0.17 -21.04 -5.64
N LEU A 47 1.40 -20.67 -6.01
CA LEU A 47 1.82 -19.28 -6.12
C LEU A 47 1.12 -18.58 -7.28
N LYS A 48 0.88 -19.28 -8.39
CA LYS A 48 0.11 -18.78 -9.52
C LYS A 48 -1.34 -18.46 -9.12
N GLU A 49 -1.98 -19.35 -8.37
CA GLU A 49 -3.34 -19.15 -7.87
C GLU A 49 -3.42 -17.95 -6.93
N ARG A 50 -2.48 -17.82 -6.00
CA ARG A 50 -2.38 -16.67 -5.11
C ARG A 50 -2.12 -15.37 -5.87
N GLY A 51 -1.31 -15.41 -6.93
CA GLY A 51 -1.06 -14.27 -7.80
C GLY A 51 -2.32 -13.75 -8.50
N LEU A 52 -3.25 -14.63 -8.88
CA LEU A 52 -4.52 -14.24 -9.48
C LEU A 52 -5.44 -13.50 -8.51
N THR A 53 -5.42 -13.82 -7.22
CA THR A 53 -6.27 -13.20 -6.20
C THR A 53 -5.58 -12.04 -5.47
N HIS A 54 -4.30 -12.17 -5.18
CA HIS A 54 -3.53 -11.23 -4.34
C HIS A 54 -2.62 -10.32 -5.16
N GLY A 55 -2.43 -10.60 -6.44
CA GLY A 55 -1.52 -9.90 -7.33
C GLY A 55 -0.07 -10.35 -7.19
N ASP A 56 0.80 -9.78 -8.01
CA ASP A 56 2.23 -9.94 -7.88
C ASP A 56 2.72 -9.31 -6.57
N PHE A 57 3.58 -10.03 -5.86
CA PHE A 57 4.07 -9.58 -4.56
C PHE A 57 4.84 -8.26 -4.66
N THR A 58 5.61 -8.05 -5.73
CA THR A 58 6.34 -6.80 -5.94
C THR A 58 5.39 -5.61 -6.07
N ASP A 59 4.36 -5.72 -6.89
CA ASP A 59 3.34 -4.69 -7.06
C ASP A 59 2.63 -4.39 -5.75
N HIS A 60 2.19 -5.44 -5.08
CA HIS A 60 1.53 -5.36 -3.79
C HIS A 60 2.43 -4.66 -2.76
N ALA A 61 3.70 -5.05 -2.68
CA ALA A 61 4.64 -4.48 -1.74
C ALA A 61 4.88 -2.98 -2.01
N GLU A 62 5.06 -2.59 -3.26
CA GLU A 62 5.26 -1.18 -3.62
C GLU A 62 4.06 -0.33 -3.26
N ILE A 63 2.85 -0.78 -3.58
CA ILE A 63 1.61 -0.09 -3.22
C ILE A 63 1.49 0.03 -1.70
N THR A 64 1.62 -1.07 -1.00
CA THR A 64 1.46 -1.13 0.47
C THR A 64 2.50 -0.25 1.17
N GLN A 65 3.76 -0.33 0.79
CA GLN A 65 4.81 0.50 1.39
C GLN A 65 4.60 1.99 1.07
N GLY A 66 4.12 2.31 -0.12
CA GLY A 66 3.74 3.69 -0.47
C GLY A 66 2.63 4.24 0.42
N ILE A 67 1.58 3.46 0.67
CA ILE A 67 0.49 3.83 1.57
C ILE A 67 1.00 4.01 3.00
N LYS A 68 1.79 3.07 3.49
CA LYS A 68 2.39 3.14 4.84
C LYS A 68 3.28 4.37 5.00
N TYR A 69 4.04 4.73 3.98
CA TYR A 69 4.88 5.91 3.98
C TYR A 69 4.04 7.18 4.15
N VAL A 70 2.96 7.32 3.39
CA VAL A 70 2.04 8.46 3.49
C VAL A 70 1.39 8.52 4.87
N MET A 71 0.88 7.41 5.39
CA MET A 71 0.27 7.34 6.73
C MET A 71 1.25 7.76 7.82
N ALA A 72 2.48 7.26 7.75
CA ALA A 72 3.51 7.53 8.74
C ALA A 72 3.97 9.00 8.74
N GLY A 73 3.77 9.72 7.64
CA GLY A 73 4.05 11.16 7.55
C GLY A 73 2.92 12.05 8.06
N ALA A 74 1.75 11.51 8.34
CA ALA A 74 0.58 12.27 8.77
C ALA A 74 0.74 12.79 10.20
N ARG A 75 0.13 13.97 10.46
CA ARG A 75 0.22 14.67 11.75
C ARG A 75 -0.14 13.81 12.95
N ASN A 76 -1.18 13.01 12.84
CA ASN A 76 -1.73 12.24 13.95
C ASN A 76 -1.17 10.83 14.06
N TRP A 77 -0.25 10.43 13.17
CA TRP A 77 0.31 9.08 13.21
C TRP A 77 0.89 8.71 14.57
N ASP A 78 1.66 9.61 15.17
CA ASP A 78 2.30 9.37 16.46
C ASP A 78 1.33 9.43 17.65
N ARG A 79 0.10 9.88 17.42
CA ARG A 79 -0.98 9.90 18.43
C ARG A 79 -1.82 8.62 18.43
N LEU A 80 -1.68 7.78 17.42
CA LEU A 80 -2.44 6.55 17.31
C LEU A 80 -1.96 5.52 18.34
N THR A 81 -2.90 4.75 18.86
CA THR A 81 -2.58 3.57 19.67
C THR A 81 -1.97 2.47 18.79
N ALA A 82 -1.35 1.47 19.39
CA ALA A 82 -0.84 0.32 18.66
C ALA A 82 -1.95 -0.41 17.89
N VAL A 83 -3.14 -0.52 18.46
CA VAL A 83 -4.30 -1.13 17.79
C VAL A 83 -4.70 -0.34 16.55
N GLN A 84 -4.78 0.99 16.65
CA GLN A 84 -5.13 1.84 15.52
C GLN A 84 -4.08 1.78 14.41
N ARG A 85 -2.79 1.82 14.75
CA ARG A 85 -1.70 1.71 13.76
C ARG A 85 -1.74 0.37 13.05
N GLU A 86 -1.84 -0.72 13.80
CA GLU A 86 -1.88 -2.06 13.22
C GLU A 86 -3.07 -2.21 12.28
N THR A 87 -4.25 -1.74 12.69
CA THR A 87 -5.43 -1.77 11.83
C THR A 87 -5.22 -1.01 10.53
N LEU A 88 -4.71 0.22 10.60
CA LEU A 88 -4.45 1.00 9.39
C LEU A 88 -3.39 0.34 8.50
N GLU A 89 -2.36 -0.26 9.08
CA GLU A 89 -1.35 -0.99 8.31
C GLU A 89 -1.91 -2.26 7.66
N MET A 90 -2.79 -2.98 8.34
CA MET A 90 -3.46 -4.15 7.77
C MET A 90 -4.46 -3.75 6.68
N VAL A 91 -5.17 -2.64 6.86
CA VAL A 91 -6.01 -2.07 5.78
C VAL A 91 -5.17 -1.72 4.57
N ALA A 92 -4.03 -1.05 4.76
CA ALA A 92 -3.10 -0.74 3.68
C ALA A 92 -2.61 -2.01 2.95
N HIS A 93 -2.32 -3.06 3.69
CA HIS A 93 -1.93 -4.35 3.13
C HIS A 93 -3.02 -4.96 2.24
N LYS A 94 -4.27 -4.92 2.70
CA LYS A 94 -5.42 -5.42 1.92
C LYS A 94 -5.70 -4.54 0.70
N VAL A 95 -5.58 -3.22 0.84
CA VAL A 95 -5.68 -2.29 -0.31
C VAL A 95 -4.62 -2.63 -1.36
N GLY A 96 -3.38 -2.91 -0.95
CA GLY A 96 -2.33 -3.33 -1.87
C GLY A 96 -2.71 -4.60 -2.65
N ARG A 97 -3.31 -5.57 -1.99
CA ARG A 97 -3.79 -6.81 -2.65
C ARG A 97 -4.96 -6.56 -3.60
N ILE A 98 -5.89 -5.69 -3.22
CA ILE A 98 -7.02 -5.32 -4.07
C ILE A 98 -6.53 -4.62 -5.35
N LEU A 99 -5.57 -3.71 -5.21
CA LEU A 99 -5.08 -2.91 -6.33
C LEU A 99 -4.09 -3.69 -7.23
N ALA A 100 -3.38 -4.66 -6.69
CA ALA A 100 -2.45 -5.47 -7.45
C ALA A 100 -3.06 -6.77 -8.01
N GLY A 101 -4.11 -7.26 -7.38
CA GLY A 101 -4.75 -8.53 -7.73
C GLY A 101 -6.18 -8.39 -8.20
N ASP A 102 -7.05 -9.29 -7.75
CA ASP A 102 -8.47 -9.28 -8.08
C ASP A 102 -9.24 -8.34 -7.15
N PRO A 103 -9.76 -7.21 -7.67
CA PRO A 103 -10.51 -6.25 -6.84
C PRO A 103 -11.85 -6.80 -6.34
N ASN A 104 -12.34 -7.90 -6.93
CA ASN A 104 -13.59 -8.54 -6.56
C ASN A 104 -13.42 -9.75 -5.64
N PHE A 105 -12.21 -10.03 -5.20
CA PHE A 105 -11.95 -11.10 -4.25
C PHE A 105 -12.48 -10.71 -2.87
N LYS A 106 -13.59 -11.28 -2.50
CA LYS A 106 -14.39 -10.89 -1.33
C LYS A 106 -13.60 -10.88 -0.02
N ASP A 107 -12.70 -11.85 0.17
CA ASP A 107 -11.96 -12.01 1.42
C ASP A 107 -11.12 -10.79 1.79
N HIS A 108 -10.59 -10.06 0.80
CA HIS A 108 -9.83 -8.85 1.08
C HIS A 108 -10.70 -7.77 1.72
N TRP A 109 -11.93 -7.63 1.24
CA TRP A 109 -12.89 -6.67 1.78
C TRP A 109 -13.44 -7.11 3.14
N ASP A 110 -13.72 -8.38 3.31
CA ASP A 110 -14.14 -8.96 4.60
C ASP A 110 -13.05 -8.77 5.67
N ASP A 111 -11.79 -8.93 5.31
CA ASP A 111 -10.66 -8.72 6.23
C ASP A 111 -10.54 -7.25 6.65
N ILE A 112 -10.75 -6.31 5.73
CA ILE A 112 -10.80 -4.88 6.06
C ILE A 112 -11.90 -4.60 7.08
N GLU A 113 -13.10 -5.09 6.84
CA GLU A 113 -14.22 -4.97 7.77
C GLU A 113 -13.87 -5.54 9.14
N GLY A 114 -13.26 -6.72 9.19
CA GLY A 114 -12.87 -7.37 10.43
C GLY A 114 -11.86 -6.56 11.25
N TYR A 115 -10.80 -6.07 10.63
CA TYR A 115 -9.80 -5.25 11.32
C TYR A 115 -10.38 -3.94 11.83
N VAL A 116 -11.20 -3.28 11.03
CA VAL A 116 -11.86 -2.04 11.44
C VAL A 116 -12.81 -2.29 12.62
N ARG A 117 -13.55 -3.39 12.62
CA ARG A 117 -14.42 -3.79 13.70
C ARG A 117 -13.65 -3.95 15.03
N LEU A 118 -12.52 -4.64 14.98
CA LEU A 118 -11.67 -4.83 16.16
C LEU A 118 -11.22 -3.51 16.79
N THR A 119 -10.98 -2.50 15.97
CA THR A 119 -10.62 -1.17 16.46
C THR A 119 -11.83 -0.44 17.04
N VAL A 120 -12.95 -0.44 16.32
CA VAL A 120 -14.20 0.23 16.78
C VAL A 120 -14.63 -0.27 18.16
N GLU A 121 -14.53 -1.57 18.40
CA GLU A 121 -14.89 -2.18 19.70
C GLU A 121 -13.98 -1.74 20.86
N ARG A 122 -12.83 -1.14 20.57
CA ARG A 122 -11.84 -0.69 21.56
C ARG A 122 -11.76 0.84 21.70
N LEU A 123 -12.56 1.55 20.95
CA LEU A 123 -12.70 2.99 21.08
C LEU A 123 -13.73 3.31 22.16
#